data_6f421c61467f84153286332fcab36c7f
#
_entry.id   6f421c61467f84153286332fcab36c7f
#
_cell.length_a   1.000
_cell.length_b   1.000
_cell.length_c   1.000
_cell.angle_alpha   90.00
_cell.angle_beta   90.00
_cell.angle_gamma   90.00
#
_symmetry.space_group_name_H-M   'P 1'
#
loop_
_entity.id
_entity.type
_entity.pdbx_description
1 polymer ?
#
loop_
_entity_poly.entity_id
_entity_poly.type
_entity_poly.pdbx_seq_one_letter_code
_entity_poly.pdbx_strand_id
1 'polypeptide(L)'
;MKLLNCQIDNERFIGLLDNNRTINLSKALKVYSTIYRGEDWFFNSIEDLLSLDNPEFCLKKVADFIERYNLKESLYVESFKTLSPIIRPSKIIALGRNYTEHARETGYNPPEEPIFF
;
A
#
# COMPACT_ATOMS: atom_id res chain seq x y z
N MET A 1 -2.95 9.86 -4.14
CA MET A 1 -3.28 8.45 -4.39
C MET A 1 -3.26 7.71 -3.06
N LYS A 2 -4.25 6.89 -2.76
CA LYS A 2 -4.30 6.08 -1.53
C LYS A 2 -4.39 4.60 -1.89
N LEU A 3 -3.46 3.80 -1.37
CA LEU A 3 -3.37 2.37 -1.60
C LEU A 3 -3.80 1.60 -0.36
N LEU A 4 -4.41 0.44 -0.58
CA LEU A 4 -4.87 -0.49 0.45
C LEU A 4 -4.32 -1.88 0.16
N ASN A 5 -3.88 -2.61 1.17
CA ASN A 5 -3.74 -4.05 1.07
C ASN A 5 -5.12 -4.68 1.36
N CYS A 6 -5.62 -5.45 0.43
CA CYS A 6 -6.96 -6.03 0.45
C CYS A 6 -6.92 -7.55 0.32
N GLN A 7 -7.98 -8.20 0.79
CA GLN A 7 -8.15 -9.65 0.64
C GLN A 7 -9.60 -10.01 0.37
N ILE A 8 -9.80 -10.89 -0.61
CA ILE A 8 -11.06 -11.60 -0.85
C ILE A 8 -10.74 -13.09 -0.76
N ASP A 9 -11.46 -13.81 0.11
CA ASP A 9 -11.16 -15.20 0.45
C ASP A 9 -9.67 -15.37 0.83
N ASN A 10 -8.90 -16.13 0.06
CA ASN A 10 -7.46 -16.34 0.26
C ASN A 10 -6.58 -15.54 -0.70
N GLU A 11 -7.17 -14.69 -1.54
CA GLU A 11 -6.44 -13.90 -2.53
C GLU A 11 -6.23 -12.47 -2.03
N ARG A 12 -4.97 -12.03 -2.05
CA ARG A 12 -4.58 -10.65 -1.74
C ARG A 12 -4.47 -9.83 -3.01
N PHE A 13 -4.79 -8.55 -2.89
CA PHE A 13 -4.60 -7.59 -3.97
C PHE A 13 -4.36 -6.19 -3.42
N ILE A 14 -3.78 -5.33 -4.25
CA ILE A 14 -3.65 -3.90 -3.94
C ILE A 14 -4.91 -3.20 -4.42
N GLY A 15 -5.57 -2.51 -3.49
CA GLY A 15 -6.68 -1.61 -3.80
C GLY A 15 -6.19 -0.18 -4.01
N LEU A 16 -6.74 0.51 -4.99
CA LEU A 16 -6.59 1.94 -5.19
C LEU A 16 -7.91 2.63 -4.83
N LEU A 17 -7.87 3.51 -3.83
CA LEU A 17 -9.07 4.25 -3.42
C LEU A 17 -9.37 5.37 -4.43
N ASP A 18 -10.54 5.29 -5.06
CA ASP A 18 -11.11 6.26 -5.99
C ASP A 18 -12.41 6.81 -5.41
N ASN A 19 -12.35 7.97 -4.79
CA ASN A 19 -13.42 8.51 -3.96
C ASN A 19 -13.85 7.52 -2.85
N ASN A 20 -15.07 6.99 -2.90
CA ASN A 20 -15.60 6.01 -1.94
C ASN A 20 -15.61 4.57 -2.49
N ARG A 21 -15.00 4.33 -3.63
CA ARG A 21 -14.91 3.00 -4.26
C ARG A 21 -13.45 2.55 -4.34
N THR A 22 -13.24 1.25 -4.44
CA THR A 22 -11.90 0.67 -4.52
C THR A 22 -11.71 -0.03 -5.85
N ILE A 23 -10.64 0.35 -6.56
CA ILE A 23 -10.21 -0.27 -7.81
C ILE A 23 -9.22 -1.40 -7.47
N ASN A 24 -9.39 -2.57 -8.07
CA ASN A 24 -8.41 -3.65 -7.99
C ASN A 24 -7.18 -3.31 -8.85
N LEU A 25 -6.19 -2.67 -8.23
CA LEU A 25 -4.97 -2.26 -8.90
C LEU A 25 -4.12 -3.46 -9.35
N SER A 26 -4.06 -4.54 -8.57
CA SER A 26 -3.32 -5.76 -8.94
C SER A 26 -3.86 -6.37 -10.25
N LYS A 27 -5.18 -6.35 -10.44
CA LYS A 27 -5.80 -6.79 -11.70
C LYS A 27 -5.42 -5.86 -12.85
N ALA A 28 -5.43 -4.55 -12.63
CA ALA A 28 -5.03 -3.57 -13.66
C ALA A 28 -3.56 -3.72 -14.05
N LEU A 29 -2.66 -3.90 -13.08
CA LEU A 29 -1.23 -4.16 -13.28
C LEU A 29 -1.01 -5.42 -14.12
N LYS A 30 -1.71 -6.50 -13.79
CA LYS A 30 -1.65 -7.76 -14.53
C LYS A 30 -2.09 -7.59 -16.00
N VAL A 31 -3.21 -6.90 -16.22
CA VAL A 31 -3.71 -6.63 -17.58
C VAL A 31 -2.72 -5.76 -18.35
N TYR A 32 -2.20 -4.70 -17.73
CA TYR A 32 -1.18 -3.83 -18.32
C TYR A 32 0.04 -4.64 -18.77
N SER A 33 0.64 -5.44 -17.89
CA SER A 33 1.83 -6.23 -18.17
C SER A 33 1.59 -7.31 -19.24
N THR A 34 0.36 -7.80 -19.35
CA THR A 34 0.00 -8.76 -20.39
C THR A 34 -0.05 -8.11 -21.79
N ILE A 35 -0.51 -6.85 -21.86
CA ILE A 35 -0.63 -6.10 -23.11
C ILE A 35 0.72 -5.48 -23.51
N TYR A 36 1.40 -4.83 -22.58
CA TYR A 36 2.66 -4.13 -22.79
C TYR A 36 3.82 -5.02 -22.31
N ARG A 37 4.38 -5.80 -23.24
CA ARG A 37 5.51 -6.69 -22.93
C ARG A 37 6.74 -5.89 -22.49
N GLY A 38 7.41 -6.36 -21.47
CA GLY A 38 8.64 -5.74 -20.92
C GLY A 38 8.54 -5.32 -19.46
N GLU A 39 7.30 -5.29 -18.90
CA GLU A 39 7.07 -4.99 -17.49
C GLU A 39 6.32 -6.17 -16.84
N ASP A 40 6.92 -6.79 -15.83
CA ASP A 40 6.32 -7.92 -15.10
C ASP A 40 5.73 -7.41 -13.76
N TRP A 41 4.70 -6.59 -13.84
CA TRP A 41 4.05 -5.97 -12.68
C TRP A 41 2.93 -6.84 -12.13
N PHE A 42 3.30 -7.94 -11.49
CA PHE A 42 2.38 -8.90 -10.86
C PHE A 42 2.44 -8.80 -9.34
N PHE A 43 1.92 -7.70 -8.77
CA PHE A 43 1.99 -7.41 -7.35
C PHE A 43 0.65 -7.65 -6.65
N ASN A 44 0.69 -8.28 -5.47
CA ASN A 44 -0.47 -8.55 -4.62
C ASN A 44 -0.38 -7.87 -3.26
N SER A 45 0.72 -7.15 -3.00
CA SER A 45 0.92 -6.36 -1.79
C SER A 45 1.57 -5.02 -2.10
N ILE A 46 1.35 -4.04 -1.22
CA ILE A 46 1.98 -2.71 -1.32
C ILE A 46 3.50 -2.85 -1.18
N GLU A 47 3.98 -3.77 -0.33
CA GLU A 47 5.42 -3.99 -0.13
C GLU A 47 6.11 -4.44 -1.43
N ASP A 48 5.47 -5.35 -2.19
CA ASP A 48 6.01 -5.80 -3.47
C ASP A 48 6.09 -4.65 -4.48
N LEU A 49 5.05 -3.82 -4.55
CA LEU A 49 5.04 -2.63 -5.39
C LEU A 49 6.14 -1.64 -5.00
N LEU A 50 6.32 -1.40 -3.69
CA LEU A 50 7.35 -0.49 -3.17
C LEU A 50 8.78 -1.03 -3.31
N SER A 51 8.95 -2.31 -3.61
CA SER A 51 10.26 -2.91 -3.91
C SER A 51 10.82 -2.55 -5.29
N LEU A 52 9.99 -1.96 -6.16
CA LEU A 52 10.45 -1.43 -7.45
C LEU A 52 11.40 -0.26 -7.26
N ASP A 53 12.34 -0.08 -8.18
CA ASP A 53 13.24 1.08 -8.21
C ASP A 53 12.47 2.40 -8.38
N ASN A 54 11.36 2.37 -9.12
CA ASN A 54 10.49 3.53 -9.33
C ASN A 54 9.00 3.15 -9.27
N PRO A 55 8.44 2.97 -8.08
CA PRO A 55 7.03 2.61 -7.92
C PRO A 55 6.07 3.71 -8.42
N GLU A 56 6.46 4.98 -8.36
CA GLU A 56 5.64 6.10 -8.85
C GLU A 56 5.45 6.03 -10.36
N PHE A 57 6.49 5.66 -11.11
CA PHE A 57 6.40 5.47 -12.56
C PHE A 57 5.40 4.36 -12.90
N CYS A 58 5.48 3.22 -12.22
CA CYS A 58 4.54 2.10 -12.36
C CYS A 58 3.10 2.56 -12.12
N LEU A 59 2.85 3.22 -11.00
CA LEU A 59 1.53 3.73 -10.62
C LEU A 59 0.96 4.72 -11.64
N LYS A 60 1.78 5.64 -12.13
CA LYS A 60 1.38 6.60 -13.15
C LYS A 60 0.98 5.91 -14.46
N LYS A 61 1.80 4.98 -14.94
CA LYS A 61 1.52 4.23 -16.17
C LYS A 61 0.20 3.46 -16.10
N VAL A 62 -0.06 2.79 -14.98
CA VAL A 62 -1.28 2.02 -14.80
C VAL A 62 -2.50 2.92 -14.59
N ALA A 63 -2.35 4.04 -13.89
CA ALA A 63 -3.43 5.02 -13.75
C ALA A 63 -3.83 5.61 -15.12
N ASP A 64 -2.87 6.03 -15.95
CA ASP A 64 -3.10 6.52 -17.31
C ASP A 64 -3.76 5.45 -18.19
N PHE A 65 -3.39 4.19 -18.01
CA PHE A 65 -3.99 3.04 -18.71
C PHE A 65 -5.46 2.84 -18.32
N ILE A 66 -5.78 2.85 -17.01
CA ILE A 66 -7.15 2.72 -16.52
C ILE A 66 -8.04 3.84 -17.07
N GLU A 67 -7.56 5.07 -17.07
CA GLU A 67 -8.31 6.22 -17.62
C GLU A 67 -8.48 6.12 -19.13
N ARG A 68 -7.39 5.88 -19.86
CA ARG A 68 -7.38 5.80 -21.34
C ARG A 68 -8.38 4.80 -21.89
N TYR A 69 -8.50 3.64 -21.23
CA TYR A 69 -9.38 2.55 -21.70
C TYR A 69 -10.69 2.47 -20.92
N ASN A 70 -10.98 3.45 -20.07
CA ASN A 70 -12.21 3.53 -19.26
C ASN A 70 -12.50 2.25 -18.46
N LEU A 71 -11.47 1.72 -17.78
CA LEU A 71 -11.53 0.41 -17.11
C LEU A 71 -12.08 0.45 -15.69
N LYS A 72 -12.36 1.62 -15.12
CA LYS A 72 -12.77 1.76 -13.71
C LYS A 72 -13.92 0.83 -13.33
N GLU A 73 -15.01 0.84 -14.08
CA GLU A 73 -16.20 0.04 -13.76
C GLU A 73 -15.91 -1.48 -13.71
N SER A 74 -15.03 -1.98 -14.57
CA SER A 74 -14.64 -3.39 -14.60
C SER A 74 -13.63 -3.79 -13.51
N LEU A 75 -13.01 -2.80 -12.86
CA LEU A 75 -11.98 -2.97 -11.84
C LEU A 75 -12.46 -2.68 -10.42
N TYR A 76 -13.65 -2.09 -10.26
CA TYR A 76 -14.18 -1.82 -8.92
C TYR A 76 -14.49 -3.10 -8.16
N VAL A 77 -14.20 -3.06 -6.86
CA VAL A 77 -14.46 -4.15 -5.91
C VAL A 77 -15.30 -3.61 -4.76
N GLU A 78 -16.40 -4.28 -4.44
CA GLU A 78 -17.36 -3.81 -3.44
C GLU A 78 -17.17 -4.47 -2.06
N SER A 79 -16.75 -5.74 -2.03
CA SER A 79 -16.65 -6.50 -0.78
C SER A 79 -15.25 -7.12 -0.65
N PHE A 80 -14.50 -6.67 0.35
CA PHE A 80 -13.16 -7.16 0.67
C PHE A 80 -12.80 -6.83 2.12
N LYS A 81 -11.80 -7.54 2.64
CA LYS A 81 -11.17 -7.24 3.93
C LYS A 81 -9.96 -6.34 3.70
N THR A 82 -9.88 -5.22 4.41
CA THR A 82 -8.68 -4.39 4.45
C THR A 82 -7.67 -5.00 5.43
N LEU A 83 -6.43 -5.11 5.00
CA LEU A 83 -5.30 -5.60 5.78
C LEU A 83 -4.45 -4.43 6.29
N SER A 84 -3.44 -4.74 7.10
CA SER A 84 -2.43 -3.77 7.52
C SER A 84 -1.75 -3.12 6.29
N PRO A 85 -1.45 -1.81 6.31
CA PRO A 85 -0.72 -1.14 5.23
C PRO A 85 0.62 -1.81 4.89
N ILE A 86 1.31 -2.31 5.91
CA ILE A 86 2.50 -3.14 5.77
C ILE A 86 2.21 -4.48 6.46
N ILE A 87 2.24 -5.56 5.69
CA ILE A 87 1.88 -6.90 6.18
C ILE A 87 3.08 -7.59 6.82
N ARG A 88 4.27 -7.39 6.24
CA ARG A 88 5.54 -7.99 6.70
C ARG A 88 6.63 -6.93 6.75
N PRO A 89 6.66 -6.09 7.80
CA PRO A 89 7.70 -5.10 7.94
C PRO A 89 9.07 -5.79 8.12
N SER A 90 10.08 -5.31 7.42
CA SER A 90 11.46 -5.77 7.60
C SER A 90 12.07 -5.27 8.91
N LYS A 91 11.60 -4.12 9.37
CA LYS A 91 12.02 -3.48 10.63
C LYS A 91 10.85 -2.73 11.23
N ILE A 92 10.81 -2.69 12.56
CA ILE A 92 9.92 -1.84 13.33
C ILE A 92 10.83 -0.94 14.17
N ILE A 93 10.75 0.36 13.93
CA ILE A 93 11.52 1.35 14.69
C ILE A 93 10.56 2.10 15.60
N ALA A 94 10.79 2.02 16.89
CA ALA A 94 9.99 2.69 17.89
C ALA A 94 10.80 3.77 18.63
N LEU A 95 10.13 4.86 19.00
CA LEU A 95 10.67 5.90 19.87
C LEU A 95 10.32 5.60 21.33
N GLY A 96 11.34 5.46 22.16
CA GLY A 96 11.15 5.31 23.60
C GLY A 96 10.81 6.64 24.27
N ARG A 97 9.84 6.58 25.22
CA ARG A 97 9.46 7.74 26.04
C ARG A 97 9.11 8.99 25.26
N ASN A 98 8.54 8.85 24.07
CA ASN A 98 8.22 9.94 23.16
C ASN A 98 7.11 10.86 23.69
N TYR A 99 6.22 10.34 24.56
CA TYR A 99 5.13 11.09 25.15
C TYR A 99 5.49 11.51 26.58
N THR A 100 5.45 12.82 26.85
CA THR A 100 5.79 13.41 28.16
C THR A 100 4.95 12.82 29.29
N GLU A 101 3.66 12.57 29.07
CA GLU A 101 2.76 11.96 30.04
C GLU A 101 3.19 10.53 30.38
N HIS A 102 3.50 9.72 29.38
CA HIS A 102 3.97 8.36 29.57
C HIS A 102 5.34 8.30 30.30
N ALA A 103 6.24 9.23 30.00
CA ALA A 103 7.52 9.33 30.71
C ALA A 103 7.31 9.66 32.21
N ARG A 104 6.36 10.55 32.53
CA ARG A 104 6.01 10.91 33.90
C ARG A 104 5.35 9.75 34.67
N GLU A 105 4.43 9.02 34.06
CA GLU A 105 3.78 7.84 34.66
C GLU A 105 4.81 6.77 35.03
N THR A 106 5.87 6.62 34.28
CA THR A 106 6.95 5.66 34.53
C THR A 106 8.06 6.21 35.44
N GLY A 107 7.90 7.44 35.95
CA GLY A 107 8.85 8.06 36.90
C GLY A 107 10.12 8.62 36.21
N TYR A 108 10.11 8.82 34.93
CA TYR A 108 11.25 9.35 34.20
C TYR A 108 10.95 10.70 33.57
N ASN A 109 11.98 11.50 33.33
CA ASN A 109 11.88 12.69 32.49
C ASN A 109 11.94 12.30 30.99
N PRO A 110 11.27 13.06 30.10
CA PRO A 110 11.47 12.90 28.67
C PRO A 110 12.96 12.99 28.33
N PRO A 111 13.49 12.10 27.47
CA PRO A 111 14.90 12.19 27.08
C PRO A 111 15.15 13.44 26.22
N GLU A 112 16.32 14.05 26.35
CA GLU A 112 16.74 15.20 25.55
C GLU A 112 17.00 14.80 24.09
N GLU A 113 17.41 13.55 23.85
CA GLU A 113 17.63 12.97 22.51
C GLU A 113 16.68 11.80 22.27
N PRO A 114 16.25 11.57 21.02
CA PRO A 114 15.37 10.45 20.69
C PRO A 114 16.02 9.09 20.98
N ILE A 115 15.33 8.21 21.69
CA ILE A 115 15.75 6.83 21.93
C ILE A 115 14.99 5.93 20.95
N PHE A 116 15.73 5.20 20.10
CA PHE A 116 15.20 4.26 19.12
C PHE A 116 15.34 2.81 19.59
N PHE A 117 14.32 2.03 19.29
CA PHE A 117 14.32 0.57 19.48
C PHE A 117 14.10 -0.13 18.16
#